data_255d3303d0e3f73440f4a33540dba65a
#
_entry.id   255d3303d0e3f73440f4a33540dba65a
#
_cell.length_a   1.000
_cell.length_b   1.000
_cell.length_c   1.000
_cell.angle_alpha   90.00
_cell.angle_beta   90.00
_cell.angle_gamma   90.00
#
_symmetry.space_group_name_H-M   'P 1'
#
loop_
_entity.id
_entity.type
_entity.pdbx_description
1 polymer ?
#
loop_
_entity_poly.entity_id
_entity_poly.type
_entity_poly.pdbx_seq_one_letter_code
_entity_poly.pdbx_strand_id
1 'polypeptide(L)'
;SMHQILADVAAAIAGVLERELPQVGKDWWQSCVVDRLSIQQQRLVSDRRVDSLAGLDLAGLLRVFDQNWNPLGYRLNLDQQTRNG
;
A
#
# COMPACT_ATOMS: atom_id res chain seq x y z
N SER A 1 10.36 12.28 17.44
CA SER A 1 9.10 13.00 17.41
C SER A 1 8.01 12.15 16.76
N MET A 2 6.78 12.47 17.04
CA MET A 2 5.64 11.77 16.43
C MET A 2 5.68 11.87 14.90
N HIS A 3 6.05 13.02 14.39
CA HIS A 3 6.17 13.24 12.95
C HIS A 3 7.18 12.26 12.32
N GLN A 4 8.33 12.09 12.97
CA GLN A 4 9.36 11.17 12.47
C GLN A 4 8.89 9.73 12.55
N ILE A 5 8.19 9.36 13.63
CA ILE A 5 7.66 8.00 13.78
C ILE A 5 6.67 7.67 12.67
N LEU A 6 5.77 8.61 12.36
CA LEU A 6 4.78 8.40 11.29
C LEU A 6 5.45 8.30 9.92
N ALA A 7 6.51 9.10 9.69
CA ALA A 7 7.28 9.01 8.45
C ALA A 7 7.96 7.66 8.32
N ASP A 8 8.51 7.14 9.41
CA ASP A 8 9.18 5.84 9.42
C ASP A 8 8.19 4.70 9.17
N VAL A 9 6.99 4.80 9.76
CA VAL A 9 5.93 3.81 9.54
C VAL A 9 5.50 3.82 8.06
N ALA A 10 5.28 5.01 7.51
CA ALA A 10 4.90 5.15 6.11
C ALA A 10 5.97 4.55 5.18
N ALA A 11 7.23 4.82 5.45
CA ALA A 11 8.33 4.28 4.65
C ALA A 11 8.38 2.76 4.73
N ALA A 12 8.15 2.19 5.90
CA ALA A 12 8.15 0.74 6.09
C ALA A 12 7.01 0.09 5.30
N ILE A 13 5.81 0.66 5.37
CA ILE A 13 4.66 0.14 4.64
C ILE A 13 4.89 0.23 3.14
N ALA A 14 5.37 1.39 2.66
CA ALA A 14 5.68 1.57 1.25
C ALA A 14 6.70 0.55 0.76
N GLY A 15 7.72 0.25 1.56
CA GLY A 15 8.73 -0.73 1.22
C GLY A 15 8.18 -2.13 1.05
N VAL A 16 7.28 -2.55 1.95
CA VAL A 16 6.62 -3.85 1.87
C VAL A 16 5.76 -3.94 0.60
N LEU A 17 4.94 -2.90 0.36
CA LEU A 17 4.07 -2.88 -0.81
C LEU A 17 4.86 -2.86 -2.11
N GLU A 18 5.95 -2.11 -2.15
CA GLU A 18 6.80 -2.01 -3.34
C GLU A 18 7.48 -3.33 -3.67
N ARG A 19 7.78 -4.14 -2.66
CA ARG A 19 8.35 -5.45 -2.85
C ARG A 19 7.32 -6.48 -3.28
N GLU A 20 6.10 -6.42 -2.71
CA GLU A 20 5.11 -7.48 -2.88
C GLU A 20 4.14 -7.25 -4.03
N LEU A 21 3.65 -6.04 -4.23
CA LEU A 21 2.62 -5.77 -5.22
C LEU A 21 3.07 -6.02 -6.67
N PRO A 22 4.30 -5.69 -7.09
CA PRO A 22 4.71 -5.98 -8.46
C PRO A 22 4.65 -7.47 -8.83
N GLN A 23 4.67 -8.34 -7.85
CA GLN A 23 4.60 -9.79 -8.06
C GLN A 23 3.19 -10.25 -8.40
N VAL A 24 2.17 -9.41 -8.16
CA VAL A 24 0.78 -9.73 -8.48
C VAL A 24 0.55 -9.73 -10.00
N GLY A 25 1.18 -8.80 -10.71
CA GLY A 25 1.04 -8.70 -12.17
C GLY A 25 1.66 -7.43 -12.72
N LYS A 26 1.68 -7.33 -14.05
CA LYS A 26 2.29 -6.19 -14.72
C LYS A 26 1.53 -4.88 -14.48
N ASP A 27 0.22 -4.99 -14.31
CA ASP A 27 -0.66 -3.83 -14.13
C ASP A 27 -0.91 -3.52 -12.64
N TRP A 28 0.03 -3.89 -11.79
CA TRP A 28 -0.15 -3.82 -10.35
C TRP A 28 -0.38 -2.40 -9.84
N TRP A 29 0.30 -1.41 -10.42
CA TRP A 29 0.13 -0.02 -10.00
C TRP A 29 -1.32 0.42 -10.17
N GLN A 30 -1.91 0.17 -11.35
CA GLN A 30 -3.29 0.54 -11.60
C GLN A 30 -4.27 -0.32 -10.81
N SER A 31 -4.12 -1.64 -10.88
CA SER A 31 -5.12 -2.56 -10.31
C SER A 31 -5.03 -2.70 -8.79
N CYS A 32 -3.83 -2.63 -8.23
CA CYS A 32 -3.63 -2.82 -6.79
C CYS A 32 -3.51 -1.50 -6.03
N VAL A 33 -3.13 -0.42 -6.67
CA VAL A 33 -2.94 0.87 -5.99
C VAL A 33 -4.02 1.85 -6.39
N VAL A 34 -4.01 2.34 -7.62
CA VAL A 34 -4.88 3.45 -8.02
C VAL A 34 -6.36 3.07 -7.89
N ASP A 35 -6.74 1.91 -8.42
CA ASP A 35 -8.14 1.47 -8.39
C ASP A 35 -8.64 1.18 -6.98
N ARG A 36 -7.74 1.00 -6.02
CA ARG A 36 -8.09 0.69 -4.64
C ARG A 36 -8.16 1.92 -3.75
N LEU A 37 -7.70 3.06 -4.23
CA LEU A 37 -7.79 4.32 -3.50
C LEU A 37 -9.20 4.89 -3.57
N SER A 38 -9.52 5.78 -2.61
CA SER A 38 -10.77 6.53 -2.68
C SER A 38 -10.74 7.50 -3.86
N ILE A 39 -11.91 8.00 -4.26
CA ILE A 39 -12.01 8.97 -5.34
C ILE A 39 -11.13 10.20 -5.07
N GLN A 40 -11.14 10.70 -3.83
CA GLN A 40 -10.31 11.85 -3.46
C GLN A 40 -8.84 11.53 -3.55
N GLN A 41 -8.44 10.35 -3.09
CA GLN A 41 -7.04 9.93 -3.17
C GLN A 41 -6.60 9.74 -4.61
N GLN A 42 -7.47 9.20 -5.47
CA GLN A 42 -7.16 9.06 -6.90
C GLN A 42 -6.95 10.42 -7.55
N ARG A 43 -7.75 11.43 -7.17
CA ARG A 43 -7.57 12.78 -7.68
C ARG A 43 -6.23 13.36 -7.28
N LEU A 44 -5.82 13.16 -6.02
CA LEU A 44 -4.53 13.63 -5.55
C LEU A 44 -3.38 12.96 -6.30
N VAL A 45 -3.48 11.65 -6.53
CA VAL A 45 -2.48 10.91 -7.29
C VAL A 45 -2.35 11.49 -8.71
N SER A 46 -3.48 11.76 -9.36
CA SER A 46 -3.50 12.33 -10.69
C SER A 46 -2.93 13.74 -10.71
N ASP A 47 -3.40 14.61 -9.80
CA ASP A 47 -3.03 16.02 -9.76
C ASP A 47 -1.54 16.20 -9.45
N ARG A 48 -1.00 15.37 -8.58
CA ARG A 48 0.39 15.45 -8.15
C ARG A 48 1.31 14.54 -8.94
N ARG A 49 0.77 13.83 -9.93
CA ARG A 49 1.51 12.90 -10.78
C ARG A 49 2.30 11.88 -9.96
N VAL A 50 1.65 11.31 -8.96
CA VAL A 50 2.25 10.29 -8.12
C VAL A 50 2.36 9.00 -8.94
N ASP A 51 3.55 8.46 -9.05
CA ASP A 51 3.83 7.26 -9.85
C ASP A 51 4.51 6.14 -9.04
N SER A 52 4.62 6.33 -7.73
CA SER A 52 5.24 5.32 -6.87
C SER A 52 4.60 5.35 -5.49
N LEU A 53 4.76 4.26 -4.75
CA LEU A 53 4.22 4.14 -3.40
C LEU A 53 4.84 5.16 -2.44
N ALA A 54 6.10 5.53 -2.67
CA ALA A 54 6.77 6.53 -1.85
C ALA A 54 6.11 7.91 -1.97
N GLY A 55 5.34 8.16 -3.01
CA GLY A 55 4.61 9.41 -3.18
C GLY A 55 3.27 9.47 -2.47
N LEU A 56 2.79 8.35 -1.90
CA LEU A 56 1.54 8.31 -1.15
C LEU A 56 1.77 8.73 0.29
N ASP A 57 0.75 9.37 0.88
CA ASP A 57 0.77 9.65 2.31
C ASP A 57 0.39 8.39 3.10
N LEU A 58 0.47 8.48 4.43
CA LEU A 58 0.20 7.33 5.28
C LEU A 58 -1.23 6.80 5.08
N ALA A 59 -2.20 7.69 4.94
CA ALA A 59 -3.60 7.28 4.73
C ALA A 59 -3.75 6.47 3.43
N GLY A 60 -3.10 6.92 2.35
CA GLY A 60 -3.12 6.20 1.09
C GLY A 60 -2.45 4.85 1.19
N LEU A 61 -1.29 4.79 1.86
CA LEU A 61 -0.57 3.54 2.05
C LEU A 61 -1.36 2.53 2.88
N LEU A 62 -2.01 2.98 3.94
CA LEU A 62 -2.83 2.12 4.77
C LEU A 62 -4.03 1.58 4.00
N ARG A 63 -4.64 2.42 3.17
CA ARG A 63 -5.77 1.96 2.34
C ARG A 63 -5.32 0.91 1.34
N VAL A 64 -4.20 1.13 0.66
CA VAL A 64 -3.66 0.15 -0.29
C VAL A 64 -3.37 -1.17 0.41
N PHE A 65 -2.74 -1.11 1.57
CA PHE A 65 -2.44 -2.31 2.36
C PHE A 65 -3.72 -3.06 2.72
N ASP A 66 -4.72 -2.35 3.23
CA ASP A 66 -6.00 -2.94 3.63
C ASP A 66 -6.74 -3.55 2.43
N GLN A 67 -6.79 -2.82 1.32
CA GLN A 67 -7.50 -3.27 0.12
C GLN A 67 -6.82 -4.46 -0.55
N ASN A 68 -5.56 -4.71 -0.27
CA ASN A 68 -4.80 -5.83 -0.82
C ASN A 68 -4.50 -6.88 0.25
N TRP A 69 -5.25 -6.88 1.33
CA TRP A 69 -4.97 -7.75 2.47
C TRP A 69 -4.89 -9.21 2.09
N ASN A 70 -5.84 -9.72 1.29
CA ASN A 70 -5.87 -11.13 0.93
C ASN A 70 -4.59 -11.57 0.20
N PRO A 71 -4.19 -10.93 -0.91
CA PRO A 71 -2.94 -11.33 -1.58
C PRO A 71 -1.71 -11.07 -0.71
N LEU A 72 -1.65 -9.94 0.00
CA LEU A 72 -0.51 -9.64 0.86
C LEU A 72 -0.42 -10.57 2.04
N GLY A 73 -1.54 -10.85 2.69
CA GLY A 73 -1.58 -11.74 3.84
C GLY A 73 -1.14 -13.14 3.47
N TYR A 74 -1.58 -13.63 2.33
CA TYR A 74 -1.18 -14.94 1.83
C TYR A 74 0.33 -14.99 1.55
N ARG A 75 0.85 -14.00 0.82
CA ARG A 75 2.27 -13.94 0.45
C ARG A 75 3.17 -13.79 1.67
N LEU A 76 2.74 -13.03 2.66
CA LEU A 76 3.49 -12.81 3.89
C LEU A 76 3.16 -13.85 4.97
N ASN A 77 2.22 -14.74 4.70
CA ASN A 77 1.76 -15.76 5.63
C ASN A 77 1.17 -15.20 6.92
N LEU A 78 0.67 -13.95 6.87
CA LEU A 78 0.13 -13.28 8.05
C LEU A 78 -1.24 -13.82 8.44
N ASP A 79 -2.08 -14.10 7.45
CA ASP A 79 -3.44 -14.58 7.69
C ASP A 79 -3.41 -15.91 8.44
N GLN A 80 -2.56 -16.84 8.03
CA GLN A 80 -2.43 -18.12 8.67
C GLN A 80 -1.92 -17.99 10.10
N GLN A 81 -0.94 -17.11 10.32
CA GLN A 81 -0.42 -16.84 11.65
C GLN A 81 -1.49 -16.24 12.55
N THR A 82 -2.29 -15.35 12.02
CA THR A 82 -3.38 -14.73 12.76
C THR A 82 -4.42 -15.77 13.17
N ARG A 83 -4.76 -16.70 12.28
CA ARG A 83 -5.71 -17.78 12.59
C ARG A 83 -5.18 -18.71 13.67
N ASN A 84 -3.90 -18.97 13.67
CA ASN A 84 -3.28 -19.90 14.60
C ASN A 84 -2.92 -19.23 15.93
N GLY A 85 -2.87 -17.92 15.93
CA GLY A 85 -2.58 -17.13 17.11
C GLY A 85 -3.79 -16.80 17.90
#